data_8b4836a6a763acdb902ca5556838ee3b
#
_entry.id   8b4836a6a763acdb902ca5556838ee3b
#
_cell.length_a   1.000
_cell.length_b   1.000
_cell.length_c   1.000
_cell.angle_alpha   90.00
_cell.angle_beta   90.00
_cell.angle_gamma   90.00
#
_symmetry.space_group_name_H-M   'P 1'
#
loop_
_entity.id
_entity.type
_entity.pdbx_description
1 polymer ?
#
loop_
_entity_poly.entity_id
_entity_poly.type
_entity_poly.pdbx_seq_one_letter_code
_entity_poly.pdbx_strand_id
1 'polypeptide(L)'
;MQRSCVTTTKEPNWASDLSEPSARVPGQATPGMAILEGAPRSVQIRRLADAEAVGEQVAHWLLASRLADPGLPVGLATGRTMEPVYGALARQFAQRSAAERQRVRRQWCSFNLDEYVGLSLKDPRSFAATMAAQLVTPLQLDAESVLLPRGDGGDPAAEALRYASLLASKGGLGLQILGIGANGHVGFNEPPCGPEVVCRCVALTASTRNANAFAFGGDPDQVPDQAISLGLSEILKARRILLVATGAAKAAVLRRAFEESPTADLPASWLQVHPDVTVVADGAALGR
;
A
#
# COMPACT_ATOMS: atom_id res chain seq x y z
N MET A 1 -44.76 -9.56 14.23
CA MET A 1 -43.68 -9.08 15.12
C MET A 1 -42.35 -9.57 14.55
N GLN A 2 -41.73 -8.78 13.67
CA GLN A 2 -40.40 -9.04 13.13
C GLN A 2 -39.39 -8.33 14.02
N ARG A 3 -38.51 -9.10 14.64
CA ARG A 3 -37.34 -8.54 15.37
C ARG A 3 -36.23 -8.30 14.37
N SER A 4 -35.90 -7.02 14.12
CA SER A 4 -34.72 -6.61 13.38
C SER A 4 -33.48 -6.90 14.23
N CYS A 5 -32.63 -7.77 13.74
CA CYS A 5 -31.31 -8.03 14.32
C CYS A 5 -30.34 -6.96 13.81
N VAL A 6 -30.08 -5.93 14.62
CA VAL A 6 -29.02 -4.97 14.37
C VAL A 6 -27.71 -5.63 14.82
N THR A 7 -26.95 -6.15 13.88
CA THR A 7 -25.57 -6.58 14.14
C THR A 7 -24.68 -5.35 14.23
N THR A 8 -24.40 -4.89 15.44
CA THR A 8 -23.28 -3.99 15.72
C THR A 8 -21.98 -4.75 15.46
N THR A 9 -21.35 -4.49 14.32
CA THR A 9 -19.99 -4.94 14.06
C THR A 9 -19.05 -4.20 15.02
N LYS A 10 -18.57 -4.92 16.03
CA LYS A 10 -17.53 -4.41 16.94
C LYS A 10 -16.28 -4.14 16.12
N GLU A 11 -15.75 -2.92 16.17
CA GLU A 11 -14.47 -2.59 15.53
C GLU A 11 -13.38 -3.55 16.04
N PRO A 12 -12.53 -4.07 15.16
CA PRO A 12 -11.48 -4.99 15.57
C PRO A 12 -10.44 -4.27 16.46
N ASN A 13 -9.98 -4.97 17.48
CA ASN A 13 -9.11 -4.43 18.55
C ASN A 13 -7.80 -3.79 18.03
N TRP A 14 -7.30 -4.17 16.81
CA TRP A 14 -6.12 -3.57 16.19
C TRP A 14 -6.39 -2.14 15.67
N ALA A 15 -7.65 -1.75 15.49
CA ALA A 15 -8.03 -0.40 15.08
C ALA A 15 -7.75 0.63 16.18
N SER A 16 -7.85 0.22 17.46
CA SER A 16 -7.53 1.05 18.63
C SER A 16 -6.01 1.25 18.80
N ASP A 17 -5.18 0.28 18.40
CA ASP A 17 -3.71 0.38 18.47
C ASP A 17 -3.13 1.46 17.54
N LEU A 18 -3.87 1.85 16.51
CA LEU A 18 -3.46 2.94 15.61
C LEU A 18 -3.73 4.33 16.19
N SER A 19 -4.61 4.44 17.19
CA SER A 19 -4.95 5.67 17.89
C SER A 19 -4.19 5.88 19.20
N GLU A 20 -3.59 4.82 19.80
CA GLU A 20 -2.81 4.95 21.00
C GLU A 20 -1.30 5.11 20.71
N PRO A 21 -0.57 5.95 21.51
CA PRO A 21 0.88 5.97 21.45
C PRO A 21 1.39 4.60 21.92
N SER A 22 2.18 3.92 21.06
CA SER A 22 2.72 2.57 21.32
C SER A 22 3.29 2.45 22.74
N ALA A 23 3.05 1.30 23.40
CA ALA A 23 3.64 0.97 24.67
C ALA A 23 5.17 1.22 24.62
N ARG A 24 5.68 1.98 25.58
CA ARG A 24 7.08 2.43 25.63
C ARG A 24 8.03 1.24 25.56
N VAL A 25 8.78 1.16 24.46
CA VAL A 25 10.04 0.42 24.46
C VAL A 25 11.06 1.34 25.15
N PRO A 26 11.78 0.91 26.20
CA PRO A 26 12.75 1.76 26.86
C PRO A 26 13.83 2.23 25.88
N GLY A 27 13.94 3.54 25.69
CA GLY A 27 14.95 4.17 24.82
C GLY A 27 14.49 4.74 23.49
N GLN A 28 13.22 4.61 23.11
CA GLN A 28 12.69 5.27 21.90
C GLN A 28 11.92 6.55 22.25
N ALA A 29 12.20 7.63 21.50
CA ALA A 29 11.43 8.87 21.58
C ALA A 29 9.96 8.58 21.19
N THR A 30 9.03 9.14 21.95
CA THR A 30 7.59 9.03 21.70
C THR A 30 7.29 9.56 20.28
N PRO A 31 6.65 8.79 19.39
CA PRO A 31 6.25 9.30 18.08
C PRO A 31 5.26 10.44 18.28
N GLY A 32 5.67 11.68 17.98
CA GLY A 32 4.78 12.84 18.04
C GLY A 32 3.77 12.79 16.91
N MET A 33 2.50 13.11 17.17
CA MET A 33 1.57 13.49 16.10
C MET A 33 2.11 14.76 15.45
N ALA A 34 2.59 14.64 14.21
CA ALA A 34 2.93 15.80 13.40
C ALA A 34 1.65 16.27 12.70
N ILE A 35 1.46 17.58 12.59
CA ILE A 35 0.35 18.19 11.87
C ILE A 35 0.94 18.70 10.55
N LEU A 36 0.38 18.28 9.44
CA LEU A 36 0.43 19.06 8.20
C LEU A 36 -0.63 20.14 8.39
N GLU A 37 -0.20 21.41 8.44
CA GLU A 37 -1.12 22.53 8.61
C GLU A 37 -2.08 22.55 7.41
N GLY A 38 -3.40 22.41 7.67
CA GLY A 38 -4.41 22.35 6.62
C GLY A 38 -4.91 20.96 6.21
N ALA A 39 -4.28 19.86 6.69
CA ALA A 39 -4.79 18.52 6.39
C ALA A 39 -6.20 18.29 6.97
N PRO A 40 -7.12 17.62 6.22
CA PRO A 40 -8.44 17.27 6.74
C PRO A 40 -8.34 16.45 8.04
N ARG A 41 -9.33 16.60 8.92
CA ARG A 41 -9.37 15.86 10.21
C ARG A 41 -9.41 14.34 10.04
N SER A 42 -9.79 13.83 8.88
CA SER A 42 -9.78 12.41 8.53
C SER A 42 -8.37 11.88 8.25
N VAL A 43 -7.37 12.75 8.01
CA VAL A 43 -5.99 12.36 7.71
C VAL A 43 -5.14 12.46 8.97
N GLN A 44 -4.65 11.33 9.42
CA GLN A 44 -3.71 11.24 10.54
C GLN A 44 -2.26 11.25 10.02
N ILE A 45 -1.36 11.94 10.72
CA ILE A 45 0.07 11.97 10.40
C ILE A 45 0.82 11.27 11.52
N ARG A 46 1.52 10.18 11.16
CA ARG A 46 2.44 9.49 12.08
C ARG A 46 3.88 9.79 11.67
N ARG A 47 4.53 10.67 12.41
CA ARG A 47 5.95 10.99 12.22
C ARG A 47 6.82 9.97 12.97
N LEU A 48 7.84 9.46 12.28
CA LEU A 48 8.84 8.53 12.83
C LEU A 48 10.25 9.08 12.59
N ALA A 49 11.25 8.46 13.21
CA ALA A 49 12.62 8.95 13.21
C ALA A 49 13.24 8.91 11.80
N ASP A 50 13.08 7.80 11.10
CA ASP A 50 13.72 7.49 9.84
C ASP A 50 12.91 6.44 9.04
N ALA A 51 13.43 6.07 7.87
CA ALA A 51 12.80 5.11 6.98
C ALA A 51 12.70 3.70 7.60
N GLU A 52 13.64 3.32 8.46
CA GLU A 52 13.61 2.01 9.14
C GLU A 52 12.47 1.99 10.16
N ALA A 53 12.35 3.02 10.99
CA ALA A 53 11.26 3.17 11.95
C ALA A 53 9.88 3.21 11.25
N VAL A 54 9.79 3.85 10.07
CA VAL A 54 8.59 3.82 9.23
C VAL A 54 8.28 2.39 8.81
N GLY A 55 9.27 1.66 8.31
CA GLY A 55 9.14 0.26 7.90
C GLY A 55 8.68 -0.64 9.05
N GLU A 56 9.29 -0.52 10.23
CA GLU A 56 8.91 -1.28 11.43
C GLU A 56 7.47 -1.01 11.86
N GLN A 57 7.04 0.25 11.84
CA GLN A 57 5.68 0.61 12.25
C GLN A 57 4.63 0.09 11.27
N VAL A 58 4.87 0.24 9.96
CA VAL A 58 3.93 -0.26 8.92
C VAL A 58 3.86 -1.78 8.96
N ALA A 59 5.00 -2.46 9.10
CA ALA A 59 5.06 -3.92 9.24
C ALA A 59 4.30 -4.42 10.47
N HIS A 60 4.46 -3.72 11.60
CA HIS A 60 3.72 -4.02 12.83
C HIS A 60 2.20 -3.97 12.60
N TRP A 61 1.70 -2.89 12.01
CA TRP A 61 0.27 -2.74 11.74
C TRP A 61 -0.25 -3.76 10.72
N LEU A 62 0.53 -4.04 9.67
CA LEU A 62 0.19 -5.06 8.69
C LEU A 62 0.06 -6.44 9.34
N LEU A 63 1.02 -6.83 10.17
CA LEU A 63 1.00 -8.11 10.86
C LEU A 63 -0.13 -8.18 11.90
N ALA A 64 -0.34 -7.10 12.65
CA ALA A 64 -1.45 -7.00 13.60
C ALA A 64 -2.81 -7.14 12.91
N SER A 65 -3.00 -6.50 11.75
CA SER A 65 -4.23 -6.62 10.96
C SER A 65 -4.51 -8.07 10.55
N ARG A 66 -3.46 -8.82 10.16
CA ARG A 66 -3.59 -10.23 9.76
C ARG A 66 -3.88 -11.16 10.94
N LEU A 67 -3.43 -10.79 12.13
CA LEU A 67 -3.71 -11.57 13.35
C LEU A 67 -5.07 -11.25 13.96
N ALA A 68 -5.54 -10.01 13.87
CA ALA A 68 -6.79 -9.58 14.50
C ALA A 68 -8.03 -9.81 13.61
N ASP A 69 -7.99 -9.35 12.35
CA ASP A 69 -9.11 -9.44 11.40
C ASP A 69 -8.60 -9.85 10.01
N PRO A 70 -8.48 -11.15 9.75
CA PRO A 70 -8.07 -11.65 8.44
C PRO A 70 -9.21 -11.65 7.40
N GLY A 71 -10.40 -11.16 7.74
CA GLY A 71 -11.60 -11.30 6.92
C GLY A 71 -11.52 -10.63 5.56
N LEU A 72 -10.76 -9.52 5.42
CA LEU A 72 -10.56 -8.85 4.13
C LEU A 72 -9.08 -8.90 3.71
N PRO A 73 -8.82 -8.93 2.39
CA PRO A 73 -7.47 -8.83 1.84
C PRO A 73 -6.76 -7.54 2.25
N VAL A 74 -5.42 -7.56 2.18
CA VAL A 74 -4.59 -6.35 2.26
C VAL A 74 -4.12 -5.95 0.87
N GLY A 75 -4.15 -4.66 0.58
CA GLY A 75 -3.57 -4.07 -0.62
C GLY A 75 -2.10 -3.73 -0.37
N LEU A 76 -1.22 -4.18 -1.25
CA LEU A 76 0.21 -4.03 -1.14
C LEU A 76 0.79 -3.24 -2.32
N ALA A 77 1.87 -2.51 -2.07
CA ALA A 77 2.64 -1.81 -3.07
C ALA A 77 4.05 -2.41 -3.19
N THR A 78 4.70 -2.19 -4.31
CA THR A 78 6.12 -2.48 -4.53
C THR A 78 6.95 -1.19 -4.57
N GLY A 79 8.26 -1.33 -4.73
CA GLY A 79 9.19 -0.21 -4.85
C GLY A 79 10.03 0.05 -3.60
N ARG A 80 11.06 0.88 -3.77
CA ARG A 80 12.11 1.12 -2.76
C ARG A 80 11.58 1.55 -1.39
N THR A 81 10.50 2.32 -1.34
CA THR A 81 9.87 2.74 -0.08
C THR A 81 9.30 1.56 0.70
N MET A 82 8.95 0.46 0.03
CA MET A 82 8.37 -0.73 0.65
C MET A 82 9.43 -1.75 1.11
N GLU A 83 10.66 -1.69 0.62
CA GLU A 83 11.73 -2.62 1.01
C GLU A 83 11.95 -2.67 2.54
N PRO A 84 12.08 -1.54 3.27
CA PRO A 84 12.16 -1.55 4.72
C PRO A 84 10.92 -2.16 5.39
N VAL A 85 9.72 -1.96 4.82
CA VAL A 85 8.47 -2.52 5.33
C VAL A 85 8.49 -4.04 5.26
N TYR A 86 8.82 -4.62 4.10
CA TYR A 86 8.86 -6.08 3.93
C TYR A 86 10.00 -6.72 4.73
N GLY A 87 11.16 -6.05 4.81
CA GLY A 87 12.26 -6.50 5.68
C GLY A 87 11.87 -6.55 7.16
N ALA A 88 11.22 -5.51 7.66
CA ALA A 88 10.69 -5.45 9.02
C ALA A 88 9.59 -6.49 9.26
N LEU A 89 8.68 -6.65 8.28
CA LEU A 89 7.62 -7.66 8.35
C LEU A 89 8.19 -9.07 8.51
N ALA A 90 9.22 -9.43 7.73
CA ALA A 90 9.89 -10.72 7.82
C ALA A 90 10.54 -10.93 9.20
N ARG A 91 11.24 -9.90 9.73
CA ARG A 91 11.84 -9.94 11.08
C ARG A 91 10.80 -10.14 12.15
N GLN A 92 9.74 -9.32 12.17
CA GLN A 92 8.67 -9.39 13.17
C GLN A 92 7.87 -10.69 13.07
N PHE A 93 7.62 -11.18 11.86
CA PHE A 93 6.98 -12.47 11.65
C PHE A 93 7.80 -13.63 12.21
N ALA A 94 9.12 -13.63 11.99
CA ALA A 94 10.02 -14.67 12.53
C ALA A 94 10.01 -14.72 14.07
N GLN A 95 9.77 -13.57 14.74
CA GLN A 95 9.69 -13.46 16.19
C GLN A 95 8.34 -13.94 16.77
N ARG A 96 7.32 -14.16 15.94
CA ARG A 96 6.01 -14.65 16.40
C ARG A 96 6.07 -16.13 16.79
N SER A 97 5.16 -16.54 17.66
CA SER A 97 4.98 -17.95 18.02
C SER A 97 4.68 -18.81 16.77
N ALA A 98 4.98 -20.11 16.83
CA ALA A 98 4.67 -21.02 15.73
C ALA A 98 3.17 -21.02 15.37
N ALA A 99 2.29 -20.91 16.39
CA ALA A 99 0.84 -20.85 16.21
C ALA A 99 0.40 -19.58 15.46
N GLU A 100 0.95 -18.40 15.83
CA GLU A 100 0.66 -17.14 15.15
C GLU A 100 1.16 -17.17 13.70
N ARG A 101 2.39 -17.64 13.46
CA ARG A 101 2.92 -17.78 12.10
C ARG A 101 2.05 -18.68 11.24
N GLN A 102 1.62 -19.82 11.77
CA GLN A 102 0.71 -20.73 11.05
C GLN A 102 -0.65 -20.07 10.78
N ARG A 103 -1.18 -19.30 11.75
CA ARG A 103 -2.42 -18.56 11.57
C ARG A 103 -2.29 -17.53 10.45
N VAL A 104 -1.25 -16.71 10.46
CA VAL A 104 -0.98 -15.70 9.42
C VAL A 104 -0.88 -16.38 8.05
N ARG A 105 -0.12 -17.47 7.91
CA ARG A 105 0.03 -18.19 6.63
C ARG A 105 -1.29 -18.70 6.08
N ARG A 106 -2.12 -19.31 6.91
CA ARG A 106 -3.42 -19.87 6.48
C ARG A 106 -4.45 -18.81 6.12
N GLN A 107 -4.32 -17.62 6.68
CA GLN A 107 -5.28 -16.52 6.53
C GLN A 107 -4.76 -15.38 5.66
N TRP A 108 -3.57 -15.55 5.06
CA TRP A 108 -3.02 -14.52 4.20
C TRP A 108 -3.86 -14.41 2.92
N CYS A 109 -4.19 -13.19 2.58
CA CYS A 109 -4.74 -12.83 1.28
C CYS A 109 -4.31 -11.38 1.01
N SER A 110 -3.56 -11.16 -0.06
CA SER A 110 -3.14 -9.82 -0.45
C SER A 110 -3.32 -9.57 -1.94
N PHE A 111 -3.56 -8.32 -2.30
CA PHE A 111 -3.64 -7.83 -3.67
C PHE A 111 -2.57 -6.75 -3.87
N ASN A 112 -1.70 -6.93 -4.84
CA ASN A 112 -0.79 -5.86 -5.24
C ASN A 112 -1.52 -4.81 -6.07
N LEU A 113 -1.04 -3.57 -6.00
CA LEU A 113 -1.61 -2.46 -6.77
C LEU A 113 -1.52 -2.70 -8.28
N ASP A 114 -0.41 -3.27 -8.73
CA ASP A 114 -0.03 -3.24 -10.13
C ASP A 114 0.94 -4.36 -10.52
N GLU A 115 1.11 -4.52 -11.84
CA GLU A 115 2.15 -5.32 -12.48
C GLU A 115 2.41 -4.80 -13.89
N TYR A 116 3.66 -4.92 -14.36
CA TYR A 116 4.05 -4.60 -15.73
C TYR A 116 3.43 -5.56 -16.74
N VAL A 117 3.02 -5.03 -17.90
CA VAL A 117 2.58 -5.84 -19.02
C VAL A 117 3.81 -6.32 -19.82
N GLY A 118 3.78 -7.59 -20.24
CA GLY A 118 4.83 -8.20 -21.07
C GLY A 118 5.95 -8.87 -20.27
N LEU A 119 5.97 -8.77 -18.94
CA LEU A 119 6.92 -9.51 -18.11
C LEU A 119 6.31 -10.83 -17.62
N SER A 120 7.08 -11.91 -17.72
CA SER A 120 6.73 -13.17 -17.08
C SER A 120 6.74 -12.99 -15.56
N LEU A 121 5.85 -13.70 -14.85
CA LEU A 121 5.83 -13.74 -13.38
C LEU A 121 7.17 -14.19 -12.75
N LYS A 122 8.02 -14.87 -13.52
CA LYS A 122 9.36 -15.30 -13.10
C LYS A 122 10.48 -14.34 -13.52
N ASP A 123 10.17 -13.31 -14.31
CA ASP A 123 11.16 -12.29 -14.66
C ASP A 123 11.58 -11.55 -13.38
N PRO A 124 12.88 -11.47 -13.03
CA PRO A 124 13.33 -10.83 -11.80
C PRO A 124 12.96 -9.35 -11.69
N ARG A 125 12.57 -8.72 -12.81
CA ARG A 125 12.13 -7.33 -12.89
C ARG A 125 10.64 -7.16 -12.65
N SER A 126 9.83 -8.25 -12.62
CA SER A 126 8.40 -8.21 -12.34
C SER A 126 8.12 -7.92 -10.86
N PHE A 127 6.98 -7.32 -10.58
CA PHE A 127 6.53 -7.17 -9.19
C PHE A 127 6.18 -8.52 -8.56
N ALA A 128 5.74 -9.49 -9.36
CA ALA A 128 5.51 -10.86 -8.90
C ALA A 128 6.80 -11.49 -8.36
N ALA A 129 7.93 -11.38 -9.06
CA ALA A 129 9.22 -11.87 -8.58
C ALA A 129 9.69 -11.11 -7.32
N THR A 130 9.47 -9.78 -7.28
CA THR A 130 9.74 -8.95 -6.10
C THR A 130 8.95 -9.43 -4.89
N MET A 131 7.65 -9.65 -5.03
CA MET A 131 6.79 -10.13 -3.93
C MET A 131 7.13 -11.57 -3.53
N ALA A 132 7.51 -12.42 -4.47
CA ALA A 132 8.00 -13.76 -4.16
C ALA A 132 9.25 -13.71 -3.26
N ALA A 133 10.21 -12.83 -3.57
CA ALA A 133 11.44 -12.68 -2.82
C ALA A 133 11.26 -11.98 -1.47
N GLN A 134 10.48 -10.90 -1.42
CA GLN A 134 10.37 -10.03 -0.24
C GLN A 134 9.25 -10.44 0.72
N LEU A 135 8.23 -11.18 0.25
CA LEU A 135 7.06 -11.53 1.06
C LEU A 135 6.81 -13.04 1.13
N VAL A 136 6.61 -13.70 -0.03
CA VAL A 136 6.22 -15.12 -0.06
C VAL A 136 7.28 -15.99 0.60
N THR A 137 8.53 -15.89 0.16
CA THR A 137 9.63 -16.72 0.66
C THR A 137 9.94 -16.47 2.14
N PRO A 138 10.13 -15.22 2.62
CA PRO A 138 10.45 -14.97 4.02
C PRO A 138 9.34 -15.38 5.00
N LEU A 139 8.08 -15.20 4.63
CA LEU A 139 6.94 -15.57 5.46
C LEU A 139 6.49 -17.01 5.23
N GLN A 140 7.03 -17.70 4.21
CA GLN A 140 6.62 -19.03 3.76
C GLN A 140 5.10 -19.09 3.49
N LEU A 141 4.61 -18.11 2.73
CA LEU A 141 3.22 -18.03 2.33
C LEU A 141 2.94 -18.98 1.15
N ASP A 142 1.68 -19.35 1.00
CA ASP A 142 1.21 -19.89 -0.26
C ASP A 142 1.25 -18.79 -1.34
N ALA A 143 1.94 -19.03 -2.45
CA ALA A 143 2.08 -18.05 -3.53
C ALA A 143 0.71 -17.63 -4.11
N GLU A 144 -0.28 -18.53 -4.10
CA GLU A 144 -1.64 -18.24 -4.56
C GLU A 144 -2.41 -17.29 -3.63
N SER A 145 -1.90 -17.05 -2.42
CA SER A 145 -2.47 -16.08 -1.47
C SER A 145 -1.97 -14.65 -1.69
N VAL A 146 -0.97 -14.44 -2.55
CA VAL A 146 -0.40 -13.14 -2.93
C VAL A 146 -0.76 -12.87 -4.38
N LEU A 147 -1.80 -12.09 -4.57
CA LEU A 147 -2.44 -11.88 -5.86
C LEU A 147 -1.87 -10.64 -6.55
N LEU A 148 -1.49 -10.81 -7.81
CA LEU A 148 -1.05 -9.74 -8.70
C LEU A 148 -1.82 -9.81 -10.03
N PRO A 149 -1.91 -8.70 -10.79
CA PRO A 149 -2.32 -8.78 -12.19
C PRO A 149 -1.37 -9.67 -12.99
N ARG A 150 -1.87 -10.38 -13.97
CA ARG A 150 -1.07 -11.23 -14.86
C ARG A 150 -0.54 -10.41 -16.04
N GLY A 151 0.68 -9.89 -15.90
CA GLY A 151 1.31 -9.07 -16.93
C GLY A 151 1.68 -9.84 -18.20
N ASP A 152 1.85 -11.17 -18.12
CA ASP A 152 2.20 -12.08 -19.22
C ASP A 152 0.98 -12.74 -19.89
N GLY A 153 -0.23 -12.36 -19.52
CA GLY A 153 -1.47 -13.04 -19.89
C GLY A 153 -2.32 -12.34 -20.93
N GLY A 154 -2.06 -12.52 -22.22
CA GLY A 154 -3.04 -12.20 -23.26
C GLY A 154 -3.46 -10.72 -23.35
N ASP A 155 -4.77 -10.43 -23.30
CA ASP A 155 -5.32 -9.07 -23.34
C ASP A 155 -5.24 -8.38 -21.97
N PRO A 156 -4.43 -7.30 -21.83
CA PRO A 156 -4.29 -6.59 -20.57
C PRO A 156 -5.59 -5.92 -20.07
N ALA A 157 -6.50 -5.55 -20.98
CA ALA A 157 -7.78 -4.96 -20.60
C ALA A 157 -8.71 -6.02 -19.98
N ALA A 158 -8.75 -7.22 -20.56
CA ALA A 158 -9.48 -8.35 -20.01
C ALA A 158 -8.91 -8.78 -18.64
N GLU A 159 -7.58 -8.77 -18.50
CA GLU A 159 -6.93 -9.07 -17.21
C GLU A 159 -7.25 -8.02 -16.14
N ALA A 160 -7.27 -6.74 -16.46
CA ALA A 160 -7.66 -5.69 -15.51
C ALA A 160 -9.08 -5.91 -15.00
N LEU A 161 -10.03 -6.23 -15.87
CA LEU A 161 -11.41 -6.56 -15.50
C LEU A 161 -11.48 -7.81 -14.61
N ARG A 162 -10.73 -8.87 -14.96
CA ARG A 162 -10.65 -10.10 -14.15
C ARG A 162 -10.12 -9.79 -12.77
N TYR A 163 -9.04 -8.99 -12.66
CA TYR A 163 -8.39 -8.65 -11.41
C TYR A 163 -9.30 -7.82 -10.50
N ALA A 164 -9.96 -6.79 -11.05
CA ALA A 164 -10.96 -6.01 -10.32
C ALA A 164 -12.14 -6.86 -9.82
N SER A 165 -12.64 -7.77 -10.68
CA SER A 165 -13.72 -8.68 -10.31
C SER A 165 -13.31 -9.66 -9.22
N LEU A 166 -12.06 -10.15 -9.26
CA LEU A 166 -11.50 -11.01 -8.22
C LEU A 166 -11.42 -10.25 -6.88
N LEU A 167 -10.92 -9.01 -6.88
CA LEU A 167 -10.89 -8.18 -5.68
C LEU A 167 -12.29 -7.94 -5.12
N ALA A 168 -13.26 -7.60 -5.96
CA ALA A 168 -14.65 -7.39 -5.56
C ALA A 168 -15.25 -8.66 -4.96
N SER A 169 -14.97 -9.85 -5.52
CA SER A 169 -15.45 -11.15 -5.01
C SER A 169 -14.90 -11.48 -3.62
N LYS A 170 -13.76 -10.90 -3.24
CA LYS A 170 -13.17 -11.02 -1.89
C LYS A 170 -13.67 -9.96 -0.91
N GLY A 171 -14.61 -9.09 -1.32
CA GLY A 171 -15.19 -8.05 -0.46
C GLY A 171 -14.39 -6.74 -0.42
N GLY A 172 -13.43 -6.54 -1.30
CA GLY A 172 -12.55 -5.36 -1.34
C GLY A 172 -11.36 -5.46 -0.38
N LEU A 173 -10.74 -4.32 -0.06
CA LEU A 173 -9.53 -4.24 0.76
C LEU A 173 -9.86 -3.84 2.20
N GLY A 174 -9.31 -4.55 3.17
CA GLY A 174 -9.38 -4.17 4.58
C GLY A 174 -8.37 -3.07 4.93
N LEU A 175 -7.17 -3.19 4.40
CA LEU A 175 -6.07 -2.24 4.57
C LEU A 175 -5.35 -2.07 3.22
N GLN A 176 -5.17 -0.83 2.76
CA GLN A 176 -4.36 -0.53 1.58
C GLN A 176 -3.08 0.18 2.01
N ILE A 177 -1.92 -0.35 1.61
CA ILE A 177 -0.61 0.30 1.78
C ILE A 177 -0.22 0.95 0.45
N LEU A 178 0.15 2.23 0.49
CA LEU A 178 0.52 3.04 -0.67
C LEU A 178 1.89 3.67 -0.48
N GLY A 179 2.64 3.78 -1.56
CA GLY A 179 3.68 4.80 -1.71
C GLY A 179 3.13 6.03 -2.43
N ILE A 180 3.93 7.08 -2.57
CA ILE A 180 3.60 8.27 -3.35
C ILE A 180 4.73 8.60 -4.33
N GLY A 181 4.38 8.81 -5.59
CA GLY A 181 5.31 9.26 -6.62
C GLY A 181 5.66 10.76 -6.49
N ALA A 182 6.71 11.20 -7.16
CA ALA A 182 7.14 12.60 -7.14
C ALA A 182 6.09 13.55 -7.76
N ASN A 183 5.31 13.07 -8.72
CA ASN A 183 4.20 13.80 -9.35
C ASN A 183 2.85 13.56 -8.65
N GLY A 184 2.84 12.87 -7.49
CA GLY A 184 1.64 12.58 -6.71
C GLY A 184 0.84 11.37 -7.15
N HIS A 185 1.38 10.52 -8.02
CA HIS A 185 0.72 9.26 -8.35
C HIS A 185 0.70 8.28 -7.17
N VAL A 186 -0.28 7.41 -7.14
CA VAL A 186 -0.38 6.24 -6.26
C VAL A 186 -0.68 5.00 -7.11
N GLY A 187 0.12 3.93 -6.96
CA GLY A 187 0.20 2.89 -7.99
C GLY A 187 0.60 3.52 -9.33
N PHE A 188 0.06 3.04 -10.45
CA PHE A 188 0.24 3.72 -11.75
C PHE A 188 -0.96 4.66 -12.10
N ASN A 189 -1.57 5.25 -11.09
CA ASN A 189 -2.58 6.32 -11.28
C ASN A 189 -1.86 7.66 -11.40
N GLU A 190 -1.36 7.97 -12.60
CA GLU A 190 -0.63 9.18 -12.93
C GLU A 190 -1.56 10.35 -13.27
N PRO A 191 -1.10 11.61 -13.07
CA PRO A 191 -1.87 12.79 -13.49
C PRO A 191 -2.12 12.81 -15.03
N PRO A 192 -3.34 13.21 -15.48
CA PRO A 192 -4.52 13.48 -14.66
C PRO A 192 -5.28 12.20 -14.31
N CYS A 193 -5.66 12.02 -13.02
CA CYS A 193 -6.43 10.85 -12.61
C CYS A 193 -7.46 11.23 -11.53
N GLY A 194 -8.73 10.98 -11.80
CA GLY A 194 -9.85 11.23 -10.90
C GLY A 194 -10.18 10.05 -9.98
N PRO A 195 -10.99 10.26 -8.94
CA PRO A 195 -11.32 9.26 -7.93
C PRO A 195 -12.21 8.12 -8.46
N GLU A 196 -12.87 8.32 -9.59
CA GLU A 196 -13.75 7.34 -10.26
C GLU A 196 -12.99 6.32 -11.11
N VAL A 197 -11.69 6.55 -11.34
CA VAL A 197 -10.90 5.69 -12.21
C VAL A 197 -10.75 4.30 -11.61
N VAL A 198 -11.12 3.29 -12.41
CA VAL A 198 -11.09 1.87 -12.04
C VAL A 198 -9.81 1.17 -12.49
N CYS A 199 -9.63 -0.08 -12.05
CA CYS A 199 -8.55 -0.97 -12.49
C CYS A 199 -8.49 -1.06 -14.02
N ARG A 200 -7.30 -0.86 -14.60
CA ARG A 200 -7.11 -0.78 -16.06
C ARG A 200 -5.68 -1.04 -16.47
N CYS A 201 -5.48 -1.35 -17.74
CA CYS A 201 -4.18 -1.21 -18.38
C CYS A 201 -3.89 0.28 -18.61
N VAL A 202 -2.67 0.71 -18.29
CA VAL A 202 -2.19 2.10 -18.45
C VAL A 202 -0.90 2.14 -19.24
N ALA A 203 -0.74 3.17 -20.07
CA ALA A 203 0.56 3.51 -20.64
C ALA A 203 1.40 4.24 -19.59
N LEU A 204 2.66 3.84 -19.43
CA LEU A 204 3.58 4.48 -18.49
C LEU A 204 4.23 5.71 -19.13
N THR A 205 4.25 6.81 -18.40
CA THR A 205 4.91 8.03 -18.86
C THR A 205 6.43 7.86 -18.90
N ALA A 206 7.11 8.67 -19.71
CA ALA A 206 8.58 8.71 -19.74
C ALA A 206 9.16 9.01 -18.34
N SER A 207 8.50 9.85 -17.55
CA SER A 207 8.91 10.16 -16.17
C SER A 207 8.88 8.92 -15.27
N THR A 208 7.82 8.12 -15.36
CA THR A 208 7.69 6.87 -14.58
C THR A 208 8.66 5.81 -15.07
N ARG A 209 8.85 5.66 -16.38
CA ARG A 209 9.87 4.75 -16.92
C ARG A 209 11.28 5.14 -16.43
N ASN A 210 11.63 6.43 -16.49
CA ASN A 210 12.89 6.92 -15.93
C ASN A 210 13.05 6.62 -14.44
N ALA A 211 12.00 6.84 -13.64
CA ALA A 211 12.03 6.58 -12.20
C ALA A 211 12.22 5.09 -11.86
N ASN A 212 11.73 4.20 -12.71
CA ASN A 212 11.81 2.75 -12.53
C ASN A 212 13.00 2.08 -13.26
N ALA A 213 13.77 2.82 -14.06
CA ALA A 213 14.89 2.31 -14.85
C ALA A 213 15.95 1.58 -14.01
N PHE A 214 16.08 1.90 -12.72
CA PHE A 214 17.03 1.24 -11.82
C PHE A 214 16.83 -0.29 -11.75
N ALA A 215 15.61 -0.78 -11.86
CA ALA A 215 15.28 -2.21 -11.90
C ALA A 215 15.57 -2.84 -13.28
N PHE A 216 15.86 -2.03 -14.27
CA PHE A 216 16.08 -2.41 -15.67
C PHE A 216 17.49 -2.03 -16.15
N GLY A 217 18.49 -2.16 -15.27
CA GLY A 217 19.88 -1.85 -15.61
C GLY A 217 20.18 -0.36 -15.80
N GLY A 218 19.28 0.52 -15.37
CA GLY A 218 19.39 1.98 -15.53
C GLY A 218 18.89 2.50 -16.88
N ASP A 219 18.34 1.63 -17.74
CA ASP A 219 17.84 1.97 -19.06
C ASP A 219 16.30 2.11 -19.07
N PRO A 220 15.76 3.33 -19.24
CA PRO A 220 14.30 3.55 -19.30
C PRO A 220 13.62 2.85 -20.48
N ASP A 221 14.35 2.55 -21.56
CA ASP A 221 13.78 1.90 -22.71
C ASP A 221 13.56 0.41 -22.51
N GLN A 222 14.18 -0.18 -21.50
CA GLN A 222 13.93 -1.54 -21.05
C GLN A 222 12.74 -1.66 -20.09
N VAL A 223 12.26 -0.54 -19.53
CA VAL A 223 11.04 -0.54 -18.70
C VAL A 223 9.83 -0.75 -19.61
N PRO A 224 8.93 -1.71 -19.31
CA PRO A 224 7.70 -1.87 -20.07
C PRO A 224 6.95 -0.56 -20.26
N ASP A 225 6.32 -0.39 -21.39
CA ASP A 225 5.54 0.80 -21.73
C ASP A 225 4.12 0.78 -21.16
N GLN A 226 3.67 -0.37 -20.64
CA GLN A 226 2.34 -0.57 -20.08
C GLN A 226 2.39 -1.31 -18.75
N ALA A 227 1.38 -1.05 -17.91
CA ALA A 227 1.13 -1.79 -16.68
C ALA A 227 -0.38 -1.97 -16.47
N ILE A 228 -0.76 -2.97 -15.68
CA ILE A 228 -2.13 -3.10 -15.14
C ILE A 228 -2.09 -2.55 -13.72
N SER A 229 -2.99 -1.63 -13.39
CA SER A 229 -3.03 -1.00 -12.07
C SER A 229 -4.46 -0.90 -11.53
N LEU A 230 -4.64 -1.20 -10.23
CA LEU A 230 -5.86 -0.82 -9.51
C LEU A 230 -6.05 0.69 -9.64
N GLY A 231 -7.26 1.12 -9.86
CA GLY A 231 -7.63 2.52 -9.96
C GLY A 231 -7.84 3.18 -8.58
N LEU A 232 -7.97 4.49 -8.58
CA LEU A 232 -8.32 5.23 -7.35
C LEU A 232 -9.66 4.77 -6.78
N SER A 233 -10.61 4.33 -7.64
CA SER A 233 -11.91 3.82 -7.20
C SER A 233 -11.80 2.60 -6.30
N GLU A 234 -10.92 1.63 -6.61
CA GLU A 234 -10.68 0.48 -5.74
C GLU A 234 -9.89 0.85 -4.50
N ILE A 235 -8.89 1.72 -4.64
CA ILE A 235 -8.04 2.20 -3.53
C ILE A 235 -8.90 2.93 -2.49
N LEU A 236 -9.75 3.86 -2.92
CA LEU A 236 -10.60 4.67 -2.05
C LEU A 236 -11.75 3.87 -1.40
N LYS A 237 -12.02 2.65 -1.85
CA LYS A 237 -12.98 1.74 -1.22
C LYS A 237 -12.36 0.86 -0.13
N ALA A 238 -11.05 0.91 0.08
CA ALA A 238 -10.41 0.21 1.20
C ALA A 238 -11.01 0.71 2.52
N ARG A 239 -11.06 -0.14 3.55
CA ARG A 239 -11.55 0.30 4.88
C ARG A 239 -10.58 1.29 5.53
N ARG A 240 -9.29 1.12 5.29
CA ARG A 240 -8.20 1.96 5.81
C ARG A 240 -7.09 2.09 4.78
N ILE A 241 -6.43 3.25 4.77
CA ILE A 241 -5.28 3.52 3.89
C ILE A 241 -4.08 3.95 4.73
N LEU A 242 -2.92 3.33 4.48
CA LEU A 242 -1.62 3.77 4.96
C LEU A 242 -0.82 4.32 3.79
N LEU A 243 -0.53 5.61 3.78
CA LEU A 243 0.37 6.23 2.81
C LEU A 243 1.76 6.32 3.43
N VAL A 244 2.72 5.62 2.85
CA VAL A 244 4.10 5.54 3.33
C VAL A 244 4.99 6.47 2.52
N ALA A 245 5.71 7.35 3.19
CA ALA A 245 6.62 8.28 2.54
C ALA A 245 7.88 8.51 3.35
N THR A 246 9.05 8.42 2.71
CA THR A 246 10.35 8.61 3.34
C THR A 246 11.26 9.49 2.49
N GLY A 247 12.09 10.30 3.16
CA GLY A 247 13.09 11.16 2.53
C GLY A 247 12.57 12.51 2.05
N ALA A 248 13.45 13.49 2.02
CA ALA A 248 13.14 14.91 1.75
C ALA A 248 12.48 15.15 0.37
N ALA A 249 12.74 14.28 -0.61
CA ALA A 249 12.13 14.39 -1.94
C ALA A 249 10.61 14.25 -1.93
N LYS A 250 10.02 13.74 -0.82
CA LYS A 250 8.55 13.58 -0.67
C LYS A 250 7.88 14.78 0.00
N ALA A 251 8.63 15.70 0.60
CA ALA A 251 8.07 16.79 1.40
C ALA A 251 7.13 17.70 0.59
N ALA A 252 7.55 18.12 -0.60
CA ALA A 252 6.73 19.01 -1.43
C ALA A 252 5.43 18.33 -1.91
N VAL A 253 5.51 17.08 -2.37
CA VAL A 253 4.35 16.36 -2.89
C VAL A 253 3.37 15.98 -1.78
N LEU A 254 3.84 15.61 -0.58
CA LEU A 254 2.99 15.34 0.57
C LEU A 254 2.23 16.60 1.01
N ARG A 255 2.93 17.74 1.12
CA ARG A 255 2.28 19.00 1.48
C ARG A 255 1.18 19.35 0.49
N ARG A 256 1.48 19.34 -0.81
CA ARG A 256 0.46 19.58 -1.85
C ARG A 256 -0.69 18.60 -1.77
N ALA A 257 -0.41 17.30 -1.58
CA ALA A 257 -1.44 16.27 -1.55
C ALA A 257 -2.42 16.41 -0.38
N PHE A 258 -2.05 17.08 0.72
CA PHE A 258 -2.90 17.15 1.93
C PHE A 258 -3.22 18.56 2.40
N GLU A 259 -2.59 19.62 1.82
CA GLU A 259 -2.86 21.02 2.15
C GLU A 259 -3.60 21.76 1.01
N GLU A 260 -3.51 21.26 -0.25
CA GLU A 260 -4.24 21.79 -1.39
C GLU A 260 -5.55 21.01 -1.61
N SER A 261 -6.51 21.60 -2.32
CA SER A 261 -7.77 20.91 -2.67
C SER A 261 -7.51 19.70 -3.57
N PRO A 262 -8.29 18.61 -3.43
CA PRO A 262 -8.18 17.43 -4.30
C PRO A 262 -8.31 17.80 -5.78
N THR A 263 -7.41 17.27 -6.60
CA THR A 263 -7.36 17.50 -8.05
C THR A 263 -6.86 16.28 -8.80
N ALA A 264 -7.30 16.11 -10.05
CA ALA A 264 -6.81 15.05 -10.93
C ALA A 264 -5.32 15.22 -11.27
N ASP A 265 -4.78 16.45 -11.22
CA ASP A 265 -3.36 16.74 -11.46
C ASP A 265 -2.44 16.31 -10.31
N LEU A 266 -3.03 15.83 -9.20
CA LEU A 266 -2.33 15.31 -8.05
C LEU A 266 -3.11 14.14 -7.45
N PRO A 267 -3.06 12.94 -8.04
CA PRO A 267 -3.95 11.81 -7.69
C PRO A 267 -3.96 11.45 -6.20
N ALA A 268 -2.81 11.55 -5.51
CA ALA A 268 -2.73 11.33 -4.07
C ALA A 268 -3.60 12.30 -3.26
N SER A 269 -3.96 13.46 -3.81
CA SER A 269 -4.83 14.44 -3.12
C SER A 269 -6.25 13.91 -2.89
N TRP A 270 -6.70 12.96 -3.70
CA TRP A 270 -8.00 12.31 -3.49
C TRP A 270 -8.06 11.45 -2.24
N LEU A 271 -6.92 11.10 -1.63
CA LEU A 271 -6.91 10.42 -0.34
C LEU A 271 -7.56 11.27 0.78
N GLN A 272 -7.64 12.59 0.61
CA GLN A 272 -8.32 13.49 1.56
C GLN A 272 -9.82 13.20 1.73
N VAL A 273 -10.48 12.61 0.73
CA VAL A 273 -11.91 12.30 0.81
C VAL A 273 -12.18 10.95 1.51
N HIS A 274 -11.14 10.18 1.78
CA HIS A 274 -11.27 8.90 2.46
C HIS A 274 -11.40 9.09 3.98
N PRO A 275 -12.30 8.34 4.67
CA PRO A 275 -12.58 8.55 6.10
C PRO A 275 -11.44 8.12 7.04
N ASP A 276 -10.54 7.25 6.62
CA ASP A 276 -9.48 6.66 7.48
C ASP A 276 -8.15 6.55 6.70
N VAL A 277 -7.38 7.64 6.69
CA VAL A 277 -6.04 7.70 6.09
C VAL A 277 -5.01 8.02 7.15
N THR A 278 -3.94 7.22 7.18
CA THR A 278 -2.76 7.54 7.97
C THR A 278 -1.55 7.73 7.04
N VAL A 279 -0.95 8.91 7.07
CA VAL A 279 0.36 9.17 6.46
C VAL A 279 1.44 8.75 7.46
N VAL A 280 2.25 7.77 7.09
CA VAL A 280 3.36 7.26 7.91
C VAL A 280 4.66 7.74 7.27
N ALA A 281 5.35 8.67 7.91
CA ALA A 281 6.47 9.36 7.29
C ALA A 281 7.61 9.65 8.27
N ASP A 282 8.83 9.75 7.74
CA ASP A 282 9.96 10.30 8.50
C ASP A 282 9.93 11.83 8.52
N GLY A 283 10.78 12.43 9.38
CA GLY A 283 10.86 13.88 9.51
C GLY A 283 11.24 14.57 8.19
N ALA A 284 12.13 13.98 7.40
CA ALA A 284 12.58 14.52 6.13
C ALA A 284 11.45 14.57 5.08
N ALA A 285 10.59 13.52 5.02
CA ALA A 285 9.43 13.51 4.13
C ALA A 285 8.35 14.52 4.54
N LEU A 286 8.34 14.96 5.81
CA LEU A 286 7.45 16.00 6.33
C LEU A 286 8.07 17.41 6.28
N GLY A 287 9.27 17.58 5.67
CA GLY A 287 9.93 18.88 5.55
C GLY A 287 10.55 19.39 6.86
N ARG A 288 10.90 18.49 7.77
CA ARG A 288 11.42 18.81 9.12
C ARG A 288 12.70 18.08 9.44
#